data_3cbe381d7e0b920a2783907dc605b384
#
_entry.id   3cbe381d7e0b920a2783907dc605b384
#
_cell.length_a   1.000
_cell.length_b   1.000
_cell.length_c   1.000
_cell.angle_alpha   90.00
_cell.angle_beta   90.00
_cell.angle_gamma   90.00
#
_symmetry.space_group_name_H-M   'P 1'
#
loop_
_entity.id
_entity.type
_entity.pdbx_description
1 polymer ?
#
loop_
_entity_poly.entity_id
_entity_poly.type
_entity_poly.pdbx_seq_one_letter_code
_entity_poly.pdbx_strand_id
1 'polypeptide(L)'
;MTARHPYVAVVGGGIGGLALALGLRRQGIEAVVHEQAPGLAHAGAGIAIGANGHRVLRELGVAEPLAATAVRPLRADFRHWRTGRSMVAHRLADTYEQRFGAPFWTVERAAVQQALLTALGPRHVRLGARCTGVEQTADAAVIRFADGSTAEADAVVGADGIHSAVRHSVFGPDEAVFSGTSGYRALVPMERLRHIPELAELVLWLWFGPGRHFIAYPVAAGRLLNFLAVVPDRNWTVESWSAQGDPAVLRAAFAGWHPFVTEILDAAEHPGRWALYDREPQRTWSTGRVTLLGDAAHAMLPHHGQGANQALEDAVTLARLLARTDAGRTSSALRAYERLRRPRTRLLQAGSRKNAGCFQLPDGPEADARNARLATLPDDLAWIHGHDALGALHTTAPEPV
;
A
#
# COMPACT_ATOMS: atom_id res chain seq x y z
N MET A 1 10.98 -29.68 27.36
CA MET A 1 9.99 -28.59 27.23
C MET A 1 9.52 -28.58 25.78
N THR A 2 8.25 -28.78 25.52
CA THR A 2 7.69 -28.66 24.15
C THR A 2 7.87 -27.24 23.66
N ALA A 3 8.51 -27.06 22.51
CA ALA A 3 8.71 -25.75 21.90
C ALA A 3 7.33 -25.14 21.59
N ARG A 4 7.02 -23.97 22.17
CA ARG A 4 5.77 -23.25 21.89
C ARG A 4 5.96 -22.24 20.74
N HIS A 5 4.92 -22.00 19.99
CA HIS A 5 4.90 -20.88 19.06
C HIS A 5 5.06 -19.54 19.79
N PRO A 6 5.63 -18.53 19.13
CA PRO A 6 5.73 -17.18 19.71
C PRO A 6 4.37 -16.52 19.86
N TYR A 7 4.16 -15.73 20.90
CA TYR A 7 3.09 -14.73 20.98
C TYR A 7 3.56 -13.44 20.29
N VAL A 8 2.77 -12.91 19.36
CA VAL A 8 3.16 -11.76 18.52
C VAL A 8 2.24 -10.57 18.76
N ALA A 9 2.81 -9.43 19.15
CA ALA A 9 2.11 -8.16 19.23
C ALA A 9 2.38 -7.34 17.96
N VAL A 10 1.31 -6.90 17.28
CA VAL A 10 1.38 -6.10 16.06
C VAL A 10 0.93 -4.68 16.36
N VAL A 11 1.77 -3.70 16.12
CA VAL A 11 1.45 -2.27 16.31
C VAL A 11 1.00 -1.69 14.98
N GLY A 12 -0.28 -1.29 14.90
CA GLY A 12 -0.91 -0.72 13.71
C GLY A 12 -1.96 -1.65 13.06
N GLY A 13 -3.20 -1.17 12.98
CA GLY A 13 -4.36 -1.84 12.40
C GLY A 13 -4.59 -1.55 10.91
N GLY A 14 -3.53 -1.18 10.16
CA GLY A 14 -3.57 -1.04 8.71
C GLY A 14 -3.67 -2.39 7.98
N ILE A 15 -3.72 -2.36 6.64
CA ILE A 15 -3.81 -3.58 5.81
C ILE A 15 -2.70 -4.57 6.16
N GLY A 16 -1.45 -4.12 6.31
CA GLY A 16 -0.31 -4.98 6.63
C GLY A 16 -0.42 -5.63 7.99
N GLY A 17 -0.76 -4.86 9.05
CA GLY A 17 -0.87 -5.38 10.41
C GLY A 17 -2.02 -6.37 10.59
N LEU A 18 -3.20 -6.07 10.00
CA LEU A 18 -4.35 -6.99 10.02
C LEU A 18 -4.05 -8.27 9.22
N ALA A 19 -3.41 -8.13 8.04
CA ALA A 19 -3.02 -9.27 7.22
C ALA A 19 -2.01 -10.17 7.94
N LEU A 20 -1.03 -9.58 8.63
CA LEU A 20 -0.07 -10.33 9.43
C LEU A 20 -0.76 -11.09 10.56
N ALA A 21 -1.56 -10.41 11.36
CA ALA A 21 -2.24 -11.04 12.48
C ALA A 21 -3.16 -12.19 12.01
N LEU A 22 -3.89 -11.99 10.91
CA LEU A 22 -4.71 -13.04 10.30
C LEU A 22 -3.84 -14.20 9.80
N GLY A 23 -2.73 -13.92 9.11
CA GLY A 23 -1.79 -14.93 8.63
C GLY A 23 -1.19 -15.76 9.75
N LEU A 24 -0.77 -15.13 10.85
CA LEU A 24 -0.26 -15.79 12.06
C LEU A 24 -1.31 -16.72 12.67
N ARG A 25 -2.53 -16.23 12.85
CA ARG A 25 -3.61 -17.03 13.42
C ARG A 25 -3.97 -18.25 12.56
N ARG A 26 -3.94 -18.12 11.24
CA ARG A 26 -4.13 -19.26 10.32
C ARG A 26 -3.02 -20.32 10.44
N GLN A 27 -1.86 -19.92 10.99
CA GLN A 27 -0.75 -20.84 11.33
C GLN A 27 -0.80 -21.31 12.80
N GLY A 28 -1.86 -21.00 13.56
CA GLY A 28 -1.99 -21.38 14.97
C GLY A 28 -1.16 -20.53 15.93
N ILE A 29 -0.63 -19.37 15.46
CA ILE A 29 0.16 -18.45 16.27
C ILE A 29 -0.75 -17.38 16.87
N GLU A 30 -0.65 -17.16 18.18
CA GLU A 30 -1.40 -16.12 18.84
C GLU A 30 -0.85 -14.73 18.48
N ALA A 31 -1.75 -13.84 18.04
CA ALA A 31 -1.41 -12.48 17.67
C ALA A 31 -2.50 -11.49 18.09
N VAL A 32 -2.07 -10.31 18.56
CA VAL A 32 -2.95 -9.18 18.89
C VAL A 32 -2.47 -7.92 18.18
N VAL A 33 -3.40 -7.23 17.54
CA VAL A 33 -3.16 -5.92 16.89
C VAL A 33 -3.49 -4.81 17.88
N HIS A 34 -2.58 -3.84 18.02
CA HIS A 34 -2.75 -2.62 18.82
C HIS A 34 -2.87 -1.43 17.85
N GLU A 35 -4.05 -0.81 17.78
CA GLU A 35 -4.37 0.30 16.88
C GLU A 35 -4.61 1.57 17.69
N GLN A 36 -3.96 2.67 17.28
CA GLN A 36 -4.08 3.96 17.98
C GLN A 36 -5.45 4.63 17.83
N ALA A 37 -6.12 4.40 16.71
CA ALA A 37 -7.42 4.98 16.45
C ALA A 37 -8.49 4.33 17.33
N PRO A 38 -9.51 5.10 17.78
CA PRO A 38 -10.64 4.55 18.52
C PRO A 38 -11.59 3.71 17.66
N GLY A 39 -11.40 3.75 16.34
CA GLY A 39 -12.09 2.94 15.34
C GLY A 39 -11.24 2.87 14.08
N LEU A 40 -11.42 1.81 13.28
CA LEU A 40 -10.75 1.72 12.01
C LEU A 40 -11.43 2.68 11.02
N ALA A 41 -10.79 3.84 10.80
CA ALA A 41 -11.36 4.92 10.01
C ALA A 41 -11.41 4.56 8.53
N HIS A 42 -12.53 4.85 7.91
CA HIS A 42 -12.73 4.74 6.47
C HIS A 42 -12.20 6.00 5.77
N ALA A 43 -10.89 6.11 5.58
CA ALA A 43 -10.39 7.15 4.68
C ALA A 43 -10.79 6.80 3.24
N GLY A 44 -11.60 7.64 2.61
CA GLY A 44 -12.09 7.46 1.25
C GLY A 44 -10.94 7.46 0.24
N ALA A 45 -10.42 6.29 -0.08
CA ALA A 45 -9.36 6.08 -1.07
C ALA A 45 -9.53 4.73 -1.76
N GLY A 46 -9.29 4.73 -3.06
CA GLY A 46 -9.08 3.51 -3.81
C GLY A 46 -7.64 3.04 -3.75
N ILE A 47 -7.44 1.75 -3.92
CA ILE A 47 -6.13 1.12 -4.13
C ILE A 47 -6.20 0.11 -5.27
N ALA A 48 -5.06 -0.13 -5.89
CA ALA A 48 -4.87 -1.19 -6.87
C ALA A 48 -4.29 -2.43 -6.19
N ILE A 49 -4.88 -3.59 -6.43
CA ILE A 49 -4.40 -4.89 -5.99
C ILE A 49 -3.94 -5.66 -7.22
N GLY A 50 -2.64 -5.80 -7.37
CA GLY A 50 -2.04 -6.61 -8.42
C GLY A 50 -2.09 -8.11 -8.11
N ALA A 51 -1.70 -8.95 -9.07
CA ALA A 51 -1.71 -10.41 -8.92
C ALA A 51 -0.89 -10.87 -7.71
N ASN A 52 0.22 -10.19 -7.40
CA ASN A 52 1.04 -10.44 -6.21
C ASN A 52 0.25 -10.24 -4.90
N GLY A 53 -0.45 -9.13 -4.73
CA GLY A 53 -1.29 -8.88 -3.56
C GLY A 53 -2.55 -9.74 -3.54
N HIS A 54 -3.16 -10.00 -4.71
CA HIS A 54 -4.35 -10.83 -4.81
C HIS A 54 -4.09 -12.28 -4.35
N ARG A 55 -2.93 -12.88 -4.70
CA ARG A 55 -2.54 -14.21 -4.20
C ARG A 55 -2.54 -14.25 -2.68
N VAL A 56 -2.05 -13.21 -2.03
CA VAL A 56 -2.03 -13.09 -0.57
C VAL A 56 -3.45 -12.97 -0.01
N LEU A 57 -4.32 -12.13 -0.59
CA LEU A 57 -5.71 -12.02 -0.15
C LEU A 57 -6.46 -13.36 -0.29
N ARG A 58 -6.17 -14.13 -1.35
CA ARG A 58 -6.74 -15.48 -1.55
C ARG A 58 -6.23 -16.45 -0.49
N GLU A 59 -4.93 -16.46 -0.20
CA GLU A 59 -4.34 -17.30 0.87
C GLU A 59 -4.94 -16.97 2.24
N LEU A 60 -5.19 -15.70 2.52
CA LEU A 60 -5.83 -15.24 3.74
C LEU A 60 -7.35 -15.48 3.77
N GLY A 61 -7.95 -15.98 2.68
CA GLY A 61 -9.38 -16.27 2.59
C GLY A 61 -10.27 -15.03 2.53
N VAL A 62 -9.72 -13.86 2.14
CA VAL A 62 -10.47 -12.59 2.05
C VAL A 62 -10.72 -12.13 0.62
N ALA A 63 -10.16 -12.80 -0.38
CA ALA A 63 -10.39 -12.43 -1.78
C ALA A 63 -11.86 -12.61 -2.19
N GLU A 64 -12.49 -13.73 -1.82
CA GLU A 64 -13.88 -14.02 -2.18
C GLU A 64 -14.88 -12.98 -1.64
N PRO A 65 -14.87 -12.62 -0.34
CA PRO A 65 -15.72 -11.53 0.15
C PRO A 65 -15.46 -10.18 -0.53
N LEU A 66 -14.24 -9.89 -0.94
CA LEU A 66 -13.88 -8.64 -1.62
C LEU A 66 -14.34 -8.60 -3.07
N ALA A 67 -14.50 -9.74 -3.74
CA ALA A 67 -14.87 -9.82 -5.15
C ALA A 67 -16.20 -9.09 -5.45
N ALA A 68 -17.14 -9.07 -4.50
CA ALA A 68 -18.43 -8.39 -4.64
C ALA A 68 -18.31 -6.86 -4.77
N THR A 69 -17.23 -6.27 -4.27
CA THR A 69 -17.00 -4.81 -4.28
C THR A 69 -15.80 -4.39 -5.11
N ALA A 70 -14.93 -5.33 -5.44
CA ALA A 70 -13.78 -5.09 -6.31
C ALA A 70 -14.24 -4.83 -7.76
N VAL A 71 -13.44 -4.04 -8.47
CA VAL A 71 -13.60 -3.85 -9.91
C VAL A 71 -12.42 -4.51 -10.63
N ARG A 72 -12.69 -5.16 -11.75
CA ARG A 72 -11.69 -5.67 -12.69
C ARG A 72 -11.62 -4.70 -13.89
N PRO A 73 -10.67 -3.76 -13.91
CA PRO A 73 -10.57 -2.84 -15.03
C PRO A 73 -10.29 -3.60 -16.33
N LEU A 74 -10.94 -3.17 -17.42
CA LEU A 74 -10.76 -3.77 -18.74
C LEU A 74 -9.34 -3.54 -19.26
N ARG A 75 -8.81 -2.35 -19.01
CA ARG A 75 -7.46 -1.93 -19.44
C ARG A 75 -6.91 -0.84 -18.54
N ALA A 76 -5.60 -0.64 -18.61
CA ALA A 76 -4.90 0.58 -18.17
C ALA A 76 -4.66 1.44 -19.42
N ASP A 77 -5.19 2.66 -19.44
CA ASP A 77 -5.12 3.57 -20.57
C ASP A 77 -4.29 4.80 -20.20
N PHE A 78 -3.13 4.95 -20.84
CA PHE A 78 -2.19 6.05 -20.63
C PHE A 78 -2.49 7.17 -21.63
N ARG A 79 -2.84 8.35 -21.11
CA ARG A 79 -3.34 9.45 -21.93
C ARG A 79 -2.51 10.72 -21.83
N HIS A 80 -2.48 11.42 -22.94
CA HIS A 80 -1.86 12.74 -23.01
C HIS A 80 -2.76 13.80 -22.36
N TRP A 81 -2.21 14.58 -21.46
CA TRP A 81 -2.90 15.52 -20.59
C TRP A 81 -3.86 16.52 -21.28
N ARG A 82 -3.47 17.05 -22.43
CA ARG A 82 -4.21 18.10 -23.14
C ARG A 82 -5.17 17.53 -24.19
N THR A 83 -4.67 16.60 -25.01
CA THR A 83 -5.43 16.11 -26.18
C THR A 83 -6.34 14.94 -25.88
N GLY A 84 -6.19 14.30 -24.72
CA GLY A 84 -6.90 13.07 -24.39
C GLY A 84 -6.50 11.85 -25.23
N ARG A 85 -5.57 12.01 -26.18
CA ARG A 85 -5.12 10.90 -27.03
C ARG A 85 -4.52 9.77 -26.16
N SER A 86 -5.00 8.55 -26.37
CA SER A 86 -4.37 7.37 -25.80
C SER A 86 -2.97 7.20 -26.40
N MET A 87 -1.96 7.20 -25.55
CA MET A 87 -0.57 6.94 -25.94
C MET A 87 -0.32 5.43 -26.04
N VAL A 88 -0.86 4.68 -25.09
CA VAL A 88 -0.86 3.23 -25.06
C VAL A 88 -1.98 2.74 -24.14
N ALA A 89 -2.55 1.60 -24.45
CA ALA A 89 -3.50 0.92 -23.57
C ALA A 89 -3.11 -0.56 -23.42
N HIS A 90 -3.04 -1.02 -22.19
CA HIS A 90 -2.74 -2.42 -21.86
C HIS A 90 -4.00 -3.11 -21.36
N ARG A 91 -4.38 -4.20 -22.01
CA ARG A 91 -5.51 -5.03 -21.56
C ARG A 91 -5.16 -5.62 -20.19
N LEU A 92 -6.09 -5.45 -19.27
CA LEU A 92 -6.04 -6.04 -17.93
C LEU A 92 -6.95 -7.28 -17.88
N ALA A 93 -8.18 -7.16 -17.63
CA ALA A 93 -9.16 -8.23 -17.62
C ALA A 93 -8.53 -9.65 -17.66
N ASP A 94 -8.94 -10.49 -18.59
CA ASP A 94 -8.48 -11.89 -18.68
C ASP A 94 -7.01 -12.03 -19.12
N THR A 95 -6.49 -11.12 -19.94
CA THR A 95 -5.09 -11.13 -20.40
C THR A 95 -4.11 -11.04 -19.25
N TYR A 96 -4.38 -10.17 -18.30
CA TYR A 96 -3.53 -10.01 -17.11
C TYR A 96 -3.59 -11.26 -16.22
N GLU A 97 -4.80 -11.79 -15.98
CA GLU A 97 -4.98 -12.99 -15.17
C GLU A 97 -4.33 -14.22 -15.79
N GLN A 98 -4.46 -14.40 -17.12
CA GLN A 98 -3.75 -15.46 -17.84
C GLN A 98 -2.23 -15.37 -17.70
N ARG A 99 -1.69 -14.15 -17.74
CA ARG A 99 -0.26 -13.91 -17.62
C ARG A 99 0.28 -14.12 -16.20
N PHE A 100 -0.45 -13.65 -15.19
CA PHE A 100 0.05 -13.60 -13.81
C PHE A 100 -0.65 -14.55 -12.85
N GLY A 101 -1.65 -15.33 -13.30
CA GLY A 101 -2.34 -16.34 -12.50
C GLY A 101 -3.29 -15.79 -11.43
N ALA A 102 -3.57 -14.47 -11.46
CA ALA A 102 -4.52 -13.81 -10.58
C ALA A 102 -4.97 -12.48 -11.19
N PRO A 103 -6.19 -12.00 -10.91
CA PRO A 103 -6.71 -10.77 -11.49
C PRO A 103 -6.03 -9.51 -10.95
N PHE A 104 -6.15 -8.42 -11.72
CA PHE A 104 -5.90 -7.07 -11.26
C PHE A 104 -7.20 -6.46 -10.76
N TRP A 105 -7.20 -5.94 -9.54
CA TRP A 105 -8.35 -5.29 -8.94
C TRP A 105 -8.10 -3.83 -8.61
N THR A 106 -9.15 -3.01 -8.72
CA THR A 106 -9.26 -1.74 -8.04
C THR A 106 -10.35 -1.85 -6.99
N VAL A 107 -10.07 -1.39 -5.78
CA VAL A 107 -10.94 -1.61 -4.62
C VAL A 107 -10.81 -0.46 -3.63
N GLU A 108 -11.83 -0.21 -2.81
CA GLU A 108 -11.70 0.72 -1.70
C GLU A 108 -10.74 0.16 -0.64
N ARG A 109 -9.81 0.99 -0.20
CA ARG A 109 -8.86 0.63 0.87
C ARG A 109 -9.58 0.16 2.13
N ALA A 110 -10.69 0.84 2.47
CA ALA A 110 -11.54 0.49 3.61
C ALA A 110 -12.16 -0.90 3.48
N ALA A 111 -12.58 -1.31 2.27
CA ALA A 111 -13.15 -2.64 2.04
C ALA A 111 -12.12 -3.75 2.31
N VAL A 112 -10.87 -3.57 1.88
CA VAL A 112 -9.78 -4.52 2.17
C VAL A 112 -9.52 -4.61 3.67
N GLN A 113 -9.42 -3.46 4.35
CA GLN A 113 -9.21 -3.40 5.80
C GLN A 113 -10.35 -4.09 6.56
N GLN A 114 -11.60 -3.81 6.18
CA GLN A 114 -12.77 -4.41 6.80
C GLN A 114 -12.85 -5.93 6.57
N ALA A 115 -12.53 -6.41 5.37
CA ALA A 115 -12.50 -7.85 5.08
C ALA A 115 -11.45 -8.57 5.93
N LEU A 116 -10.26 -7.99 6.08
CA LEU A 116 -9.20 -8.51 6.95
C LEU A 116 -9.62 -8.51 8.42
N LEU A 117 -10.23 -7.41 8.91
CA LEU A 117 -10.73 -7.30 10.28
C LEU A 117 -11.82 -8.34 10.57
N THR A 118 -12.77 -8.50 9.66
CA THR A 118 -13.87 -9.47 9.81
C THR A 118 -13.31 -10.90 9.88
N ALA A 119 -12.37 -11.24 9.02
CA ALA A 119 -11.74 -12.57 8.99
C ALA A 119 -10.85 -12.82 10.23
N LEU A 120 -10.15 -11.80 10.72
CA LEU A 120 -9.35 -11.88 11.94
C LEU A 120 -10.22 -12.02 13.19
N GLY A 121 -11.32 -11.31 13.24
CA GLY A 121 -12.22 -11.15 14.40
C GLY A 121 -11.81 -9.95 15.27
N PRO A 122 -12.77 -9.06 15.60
CA PRO A 122 -12.50 -7.80 16.29
C PRO A 122 -11.89 -7.99 17.69
N ARG A 123 -12.10 -9.13 18.35
CA ARG A 123 -11.52 -9.47 19.66
C ARG A 123 -9.99 -9.52 19.65
N HIS A 124 -9.37 -9.62 18.47
CA HIS A 124 -7.91 -9.65 18.30
C HIS A 124 -7.31 -8.29 17.97
N VAL A 125 -8.14 -7.23 18.05
CA VAL A 125 -7.72 -5.84 17.82
C VAL A 125 -8.04 -5.01 19.06
N ARG A 126 -7.03 -4.35 19.62
CA ARG A 126 -7.16 -3.37 20.70
C ARG A 126 -7.12 -1.99 20.09
N LEU A 127 -8.25 -1.32 20.06
CA LEU A 127 -8.41 0.05 19.60
C LEU A 127 -8.01 1.05 20.70
N GLY A 128 -7.64 2.28 20.33
CA GLY A 128 -7.20 3.32 21.25
C GLY A 128 -5.81 3.06 21.86
N ALA A 129 -5.10 2.04 21.42
CA ALA A 129 -3.80 1.60 21.94
C ALA A 129 -2.65 2.32 21.21
N ARG A 130 -2.40 3.57 21.50
CA ARG A 130 -1.33 4.37 20.89
C ARG A 130 0.04 3.96 21.46
N CYS A 131 0.85 3.29 20.66
CA CYS A 131 2.23 2.96 20.99
C CYS A 131 3.08 4.24 21.11
N THR A 132 3.87 4.33 22.18
CA THR A 132 4.84 5.42 22.41
C THR A 132 6.29 4.93 22.38
N GLY A 133 6.50 3.62 22.44
CA GLY A 133 7.82 3.04 22.36
C GLY A 133 7.82 1.53 22.59
N VAL A 134 8.97 0.92 22.29
CA VAL A 134 9.20 -0.51 22.49
C VAL A 134 10.54 -0.70 23.16
N GLU A 135 10.58 -1.52 24.21
CA GLU A 135 11.78 -1.97 24.88
C GLU A 135 11.97 -3.46 24.71
N GLN A 136 13.18 -3.95 24.82
CA GLN A 136 13.50 -5.36 24.68
C GLN A 136 14.33 -5.85 25.85
N THR A 137 14.05 -7.06 26.28
CA THR A 137 14.89 -7.88 27.15
C THR A 137 15.42 -9.09 26.37
N ALA A 138 16.21 -9.94 27.02
CA ALA A 138 16.64 -11.20 26.40
C ALA A 138 15.44 -12.10 26.02
N ASP A 139 14.37 -12.07 26.82
CA ASP A 139 13.26 -13.03 26.73
C ASP A 139 11.98 -12.47 26.10
N ALA A 140 11.81 -11.13 26.10
CA ALA A 140 10.58 -10.49 25.64
C ALA A 140 10.82 -9.12 25.00
N ALA A 141 9.82 -8.64 24.24
CA ALA A 141 9.69 -7.25 23.86
C ALA A 141 8.45 -6.64 24.54
N VAL A 142 8.55 -5.41 25.02
CA VAL A 142 7.52 -4.71 25.79
C VAL A 142 7.11 -3.44 25.05
N ILE A 143 5.84 -3.34 24.65
CA ILE A 143 5.25 -2.14 24.07
C ILE A 143 4.76 -1.23 25.20
N ARG A 144 5.07 0.07 25.11
CA ARG A 144 4.51 1.10 25.97
C ARG A 144 3.42 1.88 25.25
N PHE A 145 2.31 2.11 25.93
CA PHE A 145 1.18 2.87 25.37
C PHE A 145 1.05 4.25 26.03
N ALA A 146 0.36 5.16 25.35
CA ALA A 146 0.17 6.55 25.81
C ALA A 146 -0.68 6.67 27.09
N ASP A 147 -1.48 5.67 27.41
CA ASP A 147 -2.27 5.59 28.66
C ASP A 147 -1.47 5.05 29.85
N GLY A 148 -0.16 4.79 29.66
CA GLY A 148 0.73 4.24 30.66
C GLY A 148 0.71 2.70 30.77
N SER A 149 -0.20 2.03 30.08
CA SER A 149 -0.24 0.56 30.04
C SER A 149 0.92 -0.03 29.20
N THR A 150 1.17 -1.31 29.37
CA THR A 150 2.18 -2.06 28.62
C THR A 150 1.64 -3.38 28.10
N ALA A 151 2.27 -3.92 27.07
CA ALA A 151 2.04 -5.27 26.57
C ALA A 151 3.37 -5.96 26.29
N GLU A 152 3.49 -7.20 26.78
CA GLU A 152 4.68 -8.04 26.58
C GLU A 152 4.40 -9.10 25.52
N ALA A 153 5.39 -9.38 24.66
CA ALA A 153 5.30 -10.38 23.60
C ALA A 153 6.67 -11.03 23.32
N ASP A 154 6.66 -12.21 22.72
CA ASP A 154 7.87 -12.87 22.20
C ASP A 154 8.43 -12.15 20.97
N ALA A 155 7.55 -11.49 20.21
CA ALA A 155 7.93 -10.61 19.11
C ALA A 155 6.97 -9.41 18.99
N VAL A 156 7.53 -8.25 18.64
CA VAL A 156 6.77 -7.03 18.30
C VAL A 156 7.01 -6.70 16.84
N VAL A 157 5.92 -6.46 16.09
CA VAL A 157 5.96 -6.04 14.69
C VAL A 157 5.39 -4.64 14.55
N GLY A 158 6.22 -3.67 14.18
CA GLY A 158 5.79 -2.33 13.83
C GLY A 158 5.18 -2.29 12.43
N ALA A 159 3.86 -2.16 12.34
CA ALA A 159 3.07 -1.95 11.14
C ALA A 159 2.31 -0.61 11.19
N ASP A 160 2.88 0.36 11.91
CA ASP A 160 2.32 1.63 12.34
C ASP A 160 2.61 2.79 11.35
N GLY A 161 2.94 2.44 10.11
CA GLY A 161 3.00 3.35 8.99
C GLY A 161 4.26 4.22 8.92
N ILE A 162 4.22 5.22 8.05
CA ILE A 162 5.38 6.06 7.75
C ILE A 162 5.94 6.81 8.99
N HIS A 163 5.07 7.12 9.97
CA HIS A 163 5.44 7.75 11.25
C HIS A 163 5.69 6.76 12.40
N SER A 164 6.11 5.56 12.07
CA SER A 164 6.26 4.45 13.02
C SER A 164 6.97 4.84 14.32
N ALA A 165 6.23 4.75 15.44
CA ALA A 165 6.78 4.89 16.76
C ALA A 165 7.69 3.71 17.12
N VAL A 166 7.38 2.51 16.62
CA VAL A 166 8.23 1.33 16.79
C VAL A 166 9.59 1.55 16.12
N ARG A 167 9.60 2.02 14.85
CA ARG A 167 10.86 2.32 14.16
C ARG A 167 11.68 3.35 14.90
N HIS A 168 11.07 4.47 15.28
CA HIS A 168 11.76 5.54 16.03
C HIS A 168 12.36 5.03 17.33
N SER A 169 11.62 4.23 18.08
CA SER A 169 12.06 3.68 19.36
C SER A 169 13.25 2.73 19.24
N VAL A 170 13.30 1.94 18.16
CA VAL A 170 14.26 0.84 18.03
C VAL A 170 15.48 1.20 17.18
N PHE A 171 15.30 2.04 16.16
CA PHE A 171 16.37 2.41 15.23
C PHE A 171 16.79 3.87 15.33
N GLY A 172 16.16 4.63 16.23
CA GLY A 172 16.39 6.06 16.42
C GLY A 172 15.58 6.94 15.45
N PRO A 173 15.72 8.26 15.59
CA PRO A 173 15.01 9.22 14.77
C PRO A 173 15.48 9.14 13.32
N ASP A 174 14.53 9.14 12.41
CA ASP A 174 14.73 9.31 10.97
C ASP A 174 13.62 10.23 10.42
N GLU A 175 13.93 10.95 9.36
CA GLU A 175 13.00 11.90 8.77
C GLU A 175 12.40 11.35 7.47
N ALA A 176 11.10 11.59 7.28
CA ALA A 176 10.47 11.37 6.00
C ALA A 176 10.96 12.45 5.00
N VAL A 177 11.20 12.04 3.77
CA VAL A 177 11.66 12.93 2.70
C VAL A 177 10.46 13.44 1.92
N PHE A 178 10.24 14.74 1.95
CA PHE A 178 9.20 15.37 1.13
C PHE A 178 9.55 15.30 -0.34
N SER A 179 8.62 14.80 -1.17
CA SER A 179 8.85 14.65 -2.62
C SER A 179 8.75 15.95 -3.41
N GLY A 180 8.39 17.08 -2.79
CA GLY A 180 8.07 18.33 -3.48
C GLY A 180 6.70 18.31 -4.17
N THR A 181 5.86 17.32 -3.88
CA THR A 181 4.52 17.16 -4.47
C THR A 181 3.45 16.87 -3.42
N SER A 182 2.23 17.30 -3.70
CA SER A 182 1.04 16.92 -2.95
C SER A 182 0.11 16.09 -3.82
N GLY A 183 -0.59 15.14 -3.17
CA GLY A 183 -1.66 14.37 -3.77
C GLY A 183 -3.02 14.90 -3.33
N TYR A 184 -3.91 15.15 -4.29
CA TYR A 184 -5.33 15.31 -4.03
C TYR A 184 -6.06 14.03 -4.40
N ARG A 185 -7.03 13.64 -3.59
CA ARG A 185 -7.83 12.44 -3.85
C ARG A 185 -9.27 12.62 -3.41
N ALA A 186 -10.18 11.95 -4.10
CA ALA A 186 -11.55 11.79 -3.65
C ALA A 186 -12.14 10.48 -4.22
N LEU A 187 -13.25 10.08 -3.62
CA LEU A 187 -14.20 9.14 -4.20
C LEU A 187 -15.38 9.95 -4.71
N VAL A 188 -15.61 9.94 -6.01
CA VAL A 188 -16.71 10.66 -6.66
C VAL A 188 -17.80 9.67 -7.06
N PRO A 189 -19.08 9.86 -6.69
CA PRO A 189 -20.16 9.02 -7.16
C PRO A 189 -20.24 9.02 -8.69
N MET A 190 -20.23 7.84 -9.33
CA MET A 190 -20.32 7.69 -10.78
C MET A 190 -21.59 8.30 -11.35
N GLU A 191 -22.64 8.39 -10.55
CA GLU A 191 -23.88 9.05 -10.90
C GLU A 191 -23.71 10.53 -11.27
N ARG A 192 -22.77 11.25 -10.61
CA ARG A 192 -22.43 12.65 -10.92
C ARG A 192 -21.63 12.82 -12.21
N LEU A 193 -21.06 11.73 -12.70
CA LEU A 193 -20.16 11.70 -13.85
C LEU A 193 -20.78 11.06 -15.10
N ARG A 194 -22.09 10.79 -15.09
CA ARG A 194 -22.79 10.12 -16.21
C ARG A 194 -22.71 10.86 -17.55
N HIS A 195 -22.41 12.15 -17.53
CA HIS A 195 -22.23 12.98 -18.71
C HIS A 195 -20.87 12.77 -19.40
N ILE A 196 -19.93 12.06 -18.76
CA ILE A 196 -18.61 11.71 -19.31
C ILE A 196 -18.71 10.33 -19.96
N PRO A 197 -18.79 10.22 -21.31
CA PRO A 197 -19.06 8.95 -21.98
C PRO A 197 -17.99 7.88 -21.73
N GLU A 198 -16.72 8.27 -21.60
CA GLU A 198 -15.61 7.35 -21.39
C GLU A 198 -15.75 6.56 -20.10
N LEU A 199 -16.46 7.09 -19.10
CA LEU A 199 -16.67 6.44 -17.80
C LEU A 199 -17.72 5.31 -17.84
N ALA A 200 -18.38 5.10 -18.98
CA ALA A 200 -19.24 3.94 -19.19
C ALA A 200 -18.44 2.61 -19.15
N GLU A 201 -17.13 2.67 -19.43
CA GLU A 201 -16.25 1.53 -19.34
C GLU A 201 -15.44 1.55 -18.02
N LEU A 202 -15.22 0.37 -17.45
CA LEU A 202 -14.42 0.20 -16.24
C LEU A 202 -12.93 0.17 -16.61
N VAL A 203 -12.29 1.33 -16.65
CA VAL A 203 -10.91 1.51 -17.09
C VAL A 203 -10.09 2.16 -15.98
N LEU A 204 -8.80 1.84 -15.91
CA LEU A 204 -7.79 2.55 -15.14
C LEU A 204 -7.14 3.59 -16.05
N TRP A 205 -7.44 4.87 -15.83
CA TRP A 205 -6.88 5.98 -16.60
C TRP A 205 -5.66 6.59 -15.92
N LEU A 206 -4.61 6.81 -16.69
CA LEU A 206 -3.38 7.47 -16.26
C LEU A 206 -3.09 8.63 -17.24
N TRP A 207 -3.15 9.85 -16.74
CA TRP A 207 -2.95 11.06 -17.51
C TRP A 207 -1.64 11.73 -17.11
N PHE A 208 -0.76 11.94 -18.09
CA PHE A 208 0.58 12.47 -17.87
C PHE A 208 0.74 13.82 -18.55
N GLY A 209 1.30 14.79 -17.81
CA GLY A 209 1.52 16.15 -18.33
C GLY A 209 2.53 16.96 -17.52
N PRO A 210 2.83 18.19 -17.96
CA PRO A 210 3.87 19.01 -17.38
C PRO A 210 3.70 19.24 -15.88
N GLY A 211 4.67 18.78 -15.09
CA GLY A 211 4.74 19.00 -13.65
C GLY A 211 3.67 18.25 -12.83
N ARG A 212 2.75 17.51 -13.45
CA ARG A 212 1.64 16.84 -12.74
C ARG A 212 1.13 15.64 -13.49
N HIS A 213 0.38 14.79 -12.77
CA HIS A 213 -0.31 13.66 -13.38
C HIS A 213 -1.64 13.40 -12.66
N PHE A 214 -2.53 12.70 -13.34
CA PHE A 214 -3.85 12.35 -12.82
C PHE A 214 -4.11 10.87 -13.08
N ILE A 215 -4.59 10.17 -12.06
CA ILE A 215 -4.96 8.77 -12.14
C ILE A 215 -6.41 8.65 -11.68
N ALA A 216 -7.24 7.93 -12.44
CA ALA A 216 -8.62 7.65 -12.05
C ALA A 216 -9.00 6.21 -12.37
N TYR A 217 -9.79 5.60 -11.51
CA TYR A 217 -10.30 4.25 -11.69
C TYR A 217 -11.56 3.99 -10.86
N PRO A 218 -12.47 3.16 -11.37
CA PRO A 218 -13.67 2.79 -10.64
C PRO A 218 -13.35 1.87 -9.45
N VAL A 219 -14.10 2.01 -8.37
CA VAL A 219 -14.09 1.17 -7.16
C VAL A 219 -15.53 0.89 -6.71
N ALA A 220 -15.72 0.17 -5.62
CA ALA A 220 -17.06 -0.12 -5.05
C ALA A 220 -18.03 -0.73 -6.07
N ALA A 221 -17.60 -1.77 -6.80
CA ALA A 221 -18.35 -2.40 -7.89
C ALA A 221 -18.77 -1.40 -9.00
N GLY A 222 -17.93 -0.38 -9.25
CA GLY A 222 -18.17 0.64 -10.28
C GLY A 222 -19.08 1.80 -9.85
N ARG A 223 -19.50 1.84 -8.58
CA ARG A 223 -20.37 2.93 -8.09
C ARG A 223 -19.63 4.23 -7.80
N LEU A 224 -18.34 4.14 -7.51
CA LEU A 224 -17.48 5.28 -7.18
C LEU A 224 -16.29 5.32 -8.14
N LEU A 225 -15.89 6.53 -8.51
CA LEU A 225 -14.63 6.80 -9.18
C LEU A 225 -13.62 7.32 -8.14
N ASN A 226 -12.53 6.60 -7.96
CA ASN A 226 -11.39 7.11 -7.22
C ASN A 226 -10.51 7.93 -8.14
N PHE A 227 -9.99 9.06 -7.68
CA PHE A 227 -8.88 9.71 -8.35
C PHE A 227 -7.74 10.07 -7.41
N LEU A 228 -6.56 10.19 -7.99
CA LEU A 228 -5.35 10.76 -7.42
C LEU A 228 -4.80 11.80 -8.40
N ALA A 229 -4.80 13.06 -8.00
CA ALA A 229 -4.22 14.18 -8.74
C ALA A 229 -2.95 14.64 -8.02
N VAL A 230 -1.80 14.48 -8.65
CA VAL A 230 -0.51 14.87 -8.07
C VAL A 230 -0.05 16.17 -8.69
N VAL A 231 0.28 17.13 -7.83
CA VAL A 231 0.70 18.48 -8.21
C VAL A 231 2.00 18.87 -7.53
N PRO A 232 2.84 19.71 -8.16
CA PRO A 232 3.98 20.32 -7.48
C PRO A 232 3.49 21.14 -6.28
N ASP A 233 4.19 21.03 -5.19
CA ASP A 233 3.84 21.75 -3.98
C ASP A 233 5.10 22.08 -3.18
N ARG A 234 5.35 23.35 -2.95
CA ARG A 234 6.52 23.81 -2.20
C ARG A 234 6.18 24.24 -0.77
N ASN A 235 4.90 24.49 -0.50
CA ASN A 235 4.46 25.15 0.73
C ASN A 235 3.60 24.27 1.63
N TRP A 236 3.11 23.14 1.13
CA TRP A 236 2.27 22.24 1.89
C TRP A 236 3.09 21.10 2.47
N THR A 237 3.28 21.14 3.77
CA THR A 237 4.04 20.12 4.52
C THR A 237 3.14 19.28 5.44
N VAL A 238 1.81 19.49 5.40
CA VAL A 238 0.87 18.75 6.26
C VAL A 238 0.70 17.34 5.72
N GLU A 239 1.22 16.39 6.47
CA GLU A 239 1.06 14.96 6.24
C GLU A 239 -0.14 14.45 7.05
N SER A 240 -1.34 14.61 6.52
CA SER A 240 -2.57 14.18 7.17
C SER A 240 -3.50 13.49 6.19
N TRP A 241 -3.97 12.32 6.56
CA TRP A 241 -4.96 11.58 5.78
C TRP A 241 -6.36 12.23 5.79
N SER A 242 -6.60 13.15 6.71
CA SER A 242 -7.88 13.86 6.90
C SER A 242 -7.85 15.33 6.52
N ALA A 243 -6.69 15.88 6.14
CA ALA A 243 -6.60 17.27 5.69
C ALA A 243 -7.37 17.44 4.36
N GLN A 244 -8.21 18.48 4.34
CA GLN A 244 -8.95 18.82 3.13
C GLN A 244 -8.14 19.77 2.26
N GLY A 245 -8.20 19.55 0.95
CA GLY A 245 -7.67 20.46 -0.04
C GLY A 245 -8.73 21.45 -0.51
N ASP A 246 -8.29 22.60 -0.97
CA ASP A 246 -9.16 23.58 -1.62
C ASP A 246 -9.50 23.11 -3.05
N PRO A 247 -10.78 22.88 -3.38
CA PRO A 247 -11.18 22.48 -4.74
C PRO A 247 -10.83 23.54 -5.79
N ALA A 248 -10.82 24.84 -5.44
CA ALA A 248 -10.49 25.90 -6.37
C ALA A 248 -8.99 25.86 -6.75
N VAL A 249 -8.12 25.60 -5.77
CA VAL A 249 -6.68 25.41 -6.00
C VAL A 249 -6.43 24.18 -6.86
N LEU A 250 -7.14 23.08 -6.59
CA LEU A 250 -7.04 21.86 -7.40
C LEU A 250 -7.47 22.10 -8.84
N ARG A 251 -8.63 22.74 -9.08
CA ARG A 251 -9.10 23.11 -10.43
C ARG A 251 -8.11 24.01 -11.17
N ALA A 252 -7.62 25.06 -10.50
CA ALA A 252 -6.63 25.95 -11.09
C ALA A 252 -5.34 25.21 -11.49
N ALA A 253 -4.92 24.23 -10.68
CA ALA A 253 -3.75 23.42 -10.99
C ALA A 253 -3.90 22.62 -12.27
N PHE A 254 -5.10 22.21 -12.67
CA PHE A 254 -5.39 21.43 -13.87
C PHE A 254 -6.05 22.27 -15.00
N ALA A 255 -5.93 23.59 -14.93
CA ALA A 255 -6.40 24.46 -16.00
C ALA A 255 -5.72 24.12 -17.35
N GLY A 256 -6.54 24.00 -18.42
CA GLY A 256 -6.07 23.62 -19.75
C GLY A 256 -5.82 22.12 -19.97
N TRP A 257 -6.11 21.27 -18.97
CA TRP A 257 -6.16 19.84 -19.17
C TRP A 257 -7.45 19.44 -19.92
N HIS A 258 -7.44 18.22 -20.44
CA HIS A 258 -8.59 17.66 -21.16
C HIS A 258 -9.86 17.66 -20.29
N PRO A 259 -11.07 17.93 -20.86
CA PRO A 259 -12.34 17.98 -20.14
C PRO A 259 -12.60 16.77 -19.24
N PHE A 260 -12.27 15.55 -19.67
CA PHE A 260 -12.34 14.35 -18.81
C PHE A 260 -11.74 14.55 -17.41
N VAL A 261 -10.58 15.20 -17.32
CA VAL A 261 -9.91 15.43 -16.02
C VAL A 261 -10.60 16.56 -15.26
N THR A 262 -10.86 17.69 -15.92
CA THR A 262 -11.41 18.87 -15.24
C THR A 262 -12.83 18.64 -14.74
N GLU A 263 -13.66 17.93 -15.49
CA GLU A 263 -15.04 17.59 -15.10
C GLU A 263 -15.07 16.63 -13.89
N ILE A 264 -14.14 15.67 -13.80
CA ILE A 264 -14.02 14.81 -12.63
C ILE A 264 -13.59 15.64 -11.39
N LEU A 265 -12.65 16.57 -11.59
CA LEU A 265 -12.21 17.45 -10.50
C LEU A 265 -13.32 18.42 -10.05
N ASP A 266 -14.16 18.90 -10.97
CA ASP A 266 -15.31 19.75 -10.66
C ASP A 266 -16.37 19.02 -9.83
N ALA A 267 -16.54 17.72 -10.04
CA ALA A 267 -17.46 16.89 -9.29
C ALA A 267 -16.98 16.54 -7.86
N ALA A 268 -15.70 16.83 -7.54
CA ALA A 268 -15.12 16.55 -6.24
C ALA A 268 -15.30 17.73 -5.27
N GLU A 269 -16.29 17.65 -4.39
CA GLU A 269 -16.63 18.73 -3.44
C GLU A 269 -15.59 18.90 -2.33
N HIS A 270 -15.08 17.78 -1.80
CA HIS A 270 -14.18 17.75 -0.64
C HIS A 270 -12.96 16.87 -0.89
N PRO A 271 -12.06 17.26 -1.80
CA PRO A 271 -10.87 16.45 -2.05
C PRO A 271 -9.94 16.49 -0.83
N GLY A 272 -9.53 15.33 -0.37
CA GLY A 272 -8.44 15.24 0.62
C GLY A 272 -7.13 15.66 -0.03
N ARG A 273 -6.24 16.34 0.73
CA ARG A 273 -4.89 16.73 0.27
C ARG A 273 -3.85 16.31 1.29
N TRP A 274 -2.79 15.67 0.82
CA TRP A 274 -1.66 15.31 1.67
C TRP A 274 -0.33 15.52 0.94
N ALA A 275 0.68 15.92 1.66
CA ALA A 275 2.05 15.96 1.16
C ALA A 275 2.54 14.53 0.91
N LEU A 276 3.19 14.31 -0.22
CA LEU A 276 3.75 13.01 -0.55
C LEU A 276 5.16 12.90 0.02
N TYR A 277 5.28 11.99 0.96
CA TYR A 277 6.55 11.65 1.59
C TYR A 277 6.94 10.22 1.26
N ASP A 278 8.23 9.98 1.21
CA ASP A 278 8.80 8.65 1.30
C ASP A 278 9.92 8.62 2.36
N ARG A 279 10.64 7.53 2.43
CA ARG A 279 11.80 7.38 3.31
C ARG A 279 12.95 6.77 2.56
N GLU A 280 14.16 7.15 2.95
CA GLU A 280 15.33 6.41 2.48
C GLU A 280 15.20 4.94 2.89
N PRO A 281 15.61 4.01 1.99
CA PRO A 281 15.53 2.59 2.31
C PRO A 281 16.27 2.24 3.59
N GLN A 282 15.54 1.73 4.57
CA GLN A 282 16.11 1.31 5.85
C GLN A 282 17.17 0.24 5.68
N ARG A 283 18.30 0.39 6.37
CA ARG A 283 19.39 -0.58 6.32
C ARG A 283 19.06 -1.86 7.06
N THR A 284 18.28 -1.75 8.12
CA THR A 284 17.89 -2.86 8.99
C THR A 284 16.43 -2.69 9.40
N TRP A 285 15.65 -3.77 9.35
CA TRP A 285 14.25 -3.79 9.79
C TRP A 285 14.05 -4.53 11.09
N SER A 286 15.00 -5.40 11.43
CA SER A 286 14.87 -6.33 12.55
C SER A 286 16.04 -6.19 13.52
N THR A 287 15.71 -6.09 14.80
CA THR A 287 16.71 -6.17 15.89
C THR A 287 16.10 -6.93 17.06
N GLY A 288 16.83 -7.95 17.57
CA GLY A 288 16.33 -8.79 18.64
C GLY A 288 14.95 -9.38 18.33
N ARG A 289 13.96 -8.99 19.10
CA ARG A 289 12.57 -9.44 19.03
C ARG A 289 11.62 -8.47 18.33
N VAL A 290 12.14 -7.44 17.68
CA VAL A 290 11.35 -6.42 17.01
C VAL A 290 11.67 -6.38 15.52
N THR A 291 10.63 -6.23 14.67
CA THR A 291 10.77 -5.98 13.23
C THR A 291 9.74 -4.98 12.74
N LEU A 292 9.95 -4.45 11.53
CA LEU A 292 9.06 -3.51 10.85
C LEU A 292 8.38 -4.18 9.66
N LEU A 293 7.18 -3.68 9.29
CA LEU A 293 6.38 -4.19 8.18
C LEU A 293 5.67 -3.04 7.46
N GLY A 294 5.54 -3.15 6.12
CA GLY A 294 4.84 -2.16 5.31
C GLY A 294 5.49 -0.78 5.37
N ASP A 295 4.70 0.29 5.44
CA ASP A 295 5.23 1.66 5.42
C ASP A 295 6.10 2.00 6.63
N ALA A 296 6.03 1.24 7.72
CA ALA A 296 6.97 1.36 8.83
C ALA A 296 8.40 0.97 8.42
N ALA A 297 8.55 0.04 7.47
CA ALA A 297 9.83 -0.45 6.96
C ALA A 297 10.24 0.22 5.65
N HIS A 298 9.29 0.46 4.74
CA HIS A 298 9.59 0.83 3.34
C HIS A 298 8.53 1.75 2.72
N ALA A 299 8.16 2.82 3.43
CA ALA A 299 7.29 3.86 2.87
C ALA A 299 7.77 4.30 1.48
N MET A 300 6.85 4.38 0.54
CA MET A 300 7.14 4.70 -0.86
C MET A 300 6.10 5.63 -1.47
N LEU A 301 6.50 6.40 -2.48
CA LEU A 301 5.58 7.22 -3.25
C LEU A 301 4.54 6.35 -3.98
N PRO A 302 3.32 6.84 -4.27
CA PRO A 302 2.22 6.03 -4.78
C PRO A 302 2.36 5.61 -6.26
N HIS A 303 3.45 5.95 -6.93
CA HIS A 303 3.61 5.89 -8.39
C HIS A 303 3.79 4.49 -9.00
N HIS A 304 3.81 3.45 -8.18
CA HIS A 304 3.71 2.06 -8.60
C HIS A 304 2.42 1.37 -8.15
N GLY A 305 1.64 2.01 -7.27
CA GLY A 305 0.45 1.40 -6.66
C GLY A 305 0.77 0.14 -5.82
N GLN A 306 1.98 0.04 -5.26
CA GLN A 306 2.46 -1.19 -4.65
C GLN A 306 2.50 -1.19 -3.12
N GLY A 307 2.31 -0.08 -2.41
CA GLY A 307 2.44 -0.03 -0.96
C GLY A 307 1.62 -1.10 -0.23
N ALA A 308 0.31 -1.17 -0.50
CA ALA A 308 -0.56 -2.19 0.09
C ALA A 308 -0.19 -3.62 -0.34
N ASN A 309 0.18 -3.82 -1.62
CA ASN A 309 0.59 -5.13 -2.12
C ASN A 309 1.86 -5.63 -1.43
N GLN A 310 2.83 -4.74 -1.19
CA GLN A 310 4.06 -5.10 -0.50
C GLN A 310 3.83 -5.40 0.98
N ALA A 311 2.95 -4.64 1.66
CA ALA A 311 2.56 -4.93 3.02
C ALA A 311 1.85 -6.31 3.15
N LEU A 312 1.05 -6.71 2.15
CA LEU A 312 0.44 -8.03 2.07
C LEU A 312 1.50 -9.13 1.86
N GLU A 313 2.46 -8.94 0.95
CA GLU A 313 3.58 -9.86 0.74
C GLU A 313 4.42 -10.01 2.03
N ASP A 314 4.71 -8.90 2.71
CA ASP A 314 5.42 -8.89 3.99
C ASP A 314 4.70 -9.75 5.03
N ALA A 315 3.38 -9.54 5.17
CA ALA A 315 2.55 -10.19 6.16
C ALA A 315 2.61 -11.73 6.06
N VAL A 316 2.41 -12.27 4.85
CA VAL A 316 2.44 -13.73 4.67
C VAL A 316 3.84 -14.30 4.77
N THR A 317 4.86 -13.56 4.30
CA THR A 317 6.26 -13.98 4.42
C THR A 317 6.65 -14.12 5.90
N LEU A 318 6.36 -13.09 6.70
CA LEU A 318 6.68 -13.10 8.12
C LEU A 318 5.86 -14.15 8.88
N ALA A 319 4.56 -14.27 8.61
CA ALA A 319 3.71 -15.28 9.25
C ALA A 319 4.21 -16.70 9.00
N ARG A 320 4.61 -17.03 7.78
CA ARG A 320 5.14 -18.35 7.41
C ARG A 320 6.50 -18.65 8.04
N LEU A 321 7.37 -17.65 8.17
CA LEU A 321 8.68 -17.81 8.84
C LEU A 321 8.51 -18.04 10.34
N LEU A 322 7.64 -17.28 11.00
CA LEU A 322 7.34 -17.47 12.42
C LEU A 322 6.67 -18.81 12.71
N ALA A 323 5.85 -19.33 11.79
CA ALA A 323 5.23 -20.65 11.92
C ALA A 323 6.23 -21.82 11.92
N ARG A 324 7.41 -21.62 11.36
CA ARG A 324 8.49 -22.63 11.33
C ARG A 324 9.48 -22.46 12.50
N THR A 325 9.13 -21.63 13.48
CA THR A 325 10.05 -21.18 14.52
C THR A 325 9.38 -21.30 15.89
N ASP A 326 10.14 -21.65 16.89
CA ASP A 326 9.74 -21.57 18.30
C ASP A 326 10.02 -20.16 18.87
N ALA A 327 9.48 -19.87 20.06
CA ALA A 327 9.65 -18.59 20.74
C ALA A 327 11.12 -18.24 21.03
N GLY A 328 12.00 -19.22 21.19
CA GLY A 328 13.43 -19.00 21.42
C GLY A 328 14.20 -18.56 20.16
N ARG A 329 13.67 -18.88 18.97
CA ARG A 329 14.33 -18.57 17.69
C ARG A 329 13.65 -17.45 16.90
N THR A 330 12.75 -16.70 17.52
CA THR A 330 12.00 -15.59 16.89
C THR A 330 12.92 -14.61 16.15
N SER A 331 14.02 -14.18 16.76
CA SER A 331 14.97 -13.24 16.12
C SER A 331 15.55 -13.74 14.80
N SER A 332 15.72 -15.05 14.64
CA SER A 332 16.22 -15.65 13.39
C SER A 332 15.17 -15.57 12.27
N ALA A 333 13.90 -15.81 12.61
CA ALA A 333 12.78 -15.66 11.66
C ALA A 333 12.62 -14.19 11.20
N LEU A 334 12.74 -13.22 12.13
CA LEU A 334 12.66 -11.80 11.80
C LEU A 334 13.79 -11.38 10.85
N ARG A 335 15.02 -11.83 11.09
CA ARG A 335 16.16 -11.57 10.19
C ARG A 335 15.99 -12.26 8.82
N ALA A 336 15.42 -13.46 8.78
CA ALA A 336 15.14 -14.15 7.52
C ALA A 336 14.07 -13.39 6.70
N TYR A 337 13.03 -12.91 7.35
CA TYR A 337 12.02 -12.04 6.75
C TYR A 337 12.66 -10.79 6.11
N GLU A 338 13.49 -10.06 6.86
CA GLU A 338 14.19 -8.88 6.36
C GLU A 338 15.03 -9.19 5.11
N ARG A 339 15.83 -10.27 5.16
CA ARG A 339 16.67 -10.67 4.01
C ARG A 339 15.86 -10.95 2.74
N LEU A 340 14.67 -11.51 2.87
CA LEU A 340 13.80 -11.82 1.73
C LEU A 340 13.10 -10.58 1.17
N ARG A 341 12.63 -9.71 2.06
CA ARG A 341 11.73 -8.63 1.66
C ARG A 341 12.45 -7.32 1.30
N ARG A 342 13.47 -6.95 2.05
CA ARG A 342 14.16 -5.67 1.91
C ARG A 342 14.74 -5.40 0.50
N PRO A 343 15.39 -6.36 -0.19
CA PRO A 343 15.90 -6.10 -1.54
C PRO A 343 14.80 -5.74 -2.54
N ARG A 344 13.66 -6.45 -2.47
CA ARG A 344 12.52 -6.23 -3.35
C ARG A 344 11.86 -4.87 -3.11
N THR A 345 11.56 -4.52 -1.88
CA THR A 345 10.92 -3.25 -1.54
C THR A 345 11.81 -2.05 -1.83
N ARG A 346 13.13 -2.19 -1.67
CA ARG A 346 14.11 -1.16 -2.07
C ARG A 346 14.05 -0.84 -3.57
N LEU A 347 13.92 -1.85 -4.42
CA LEU A 347 13.74 -1.64 -5.87
C LEU A 347 12.44 -0.90 -6.17
N LEU A 348 11.35 -1.22 -5.46
CA LEU A 348 10.06 -0.55 -5.62
C LEU A 348 10.09 0.91 -5.14
N GLN A 349 10.76 1.20 -4.02
CA GLN A 349 10.98 2.58 -3.57
C GLN A 349 11.73 3.40 -4.63
N ALA A 350 12.84 2.87 -5.16
CA ALA A 350 13.62 3.53 -6.21
C ALA A 350 12.80 3.73 -7.49
N GLY A 351 12.04 2.72 -7.91
CA GLY A 351 11.16 2.80 -9.07
C GLY A 351 10.04 3.83 -8.88
N SER A 352 9.44 3.90 -7.69
CA SER A 352 8.41 4.90 -7.37
C SER A 352 8.95 6.33 -7.45
N ARG A 353 10.16 6.59 -6.94
CA ARG A 353 10.84 7.89 -7.09
C ARG A 353 11.10 8.23 -8.55
N LYS A 354 11.59 7.28 -9.35
CA LYS A 354 11.83 7.47 -10.78
C LYS A 354 10.53 7.81 -11.51
N ASN A 355 9.44 7.11 -11.22
CA ASN A 355 8.15 7.36 -11.85
C ASN A 355 7.57 8.73 -11.50
N ALA A 356 7.83 9.27 -10.31
CA ALA A 356 7.42 10.63 -9.94
C ALA A 356 7.90 11.66 -10.97
N GLY A 357 9.17 11.60 -11.39
CA GLY A 357 9.71 12.48 -12.44
C GLY A 357 9.17 12.14 -13.84
N CYS A 358 9.10 10.84 -14.18
CA CYS A 358 8.69 10.41 -15.52
C CYS A 358 7.23 10.76 -15.86
N PHE A 359 6.31 10.72 -14.89
CA PHE A 359 4.90 11.02 -15.14
C PHE A 359 4.62 12.50 -15.35
N GLN A 360 5.55 13.37 -14.96
CA GLN A 360 5.41 14.82 -14.92
C GLN A 360 6.29 15.53 -15.95
N LEU A 361 6.84 14.81 -16.91
CA LEU A 361 7.66 15.40 -17.98
C LEU A 361 6.83 16.37 -18.83
N PRO A 362 7.37 17.53 -19.21
CA PRO A 362 6.78 18.41 -20.20
C PRO A 362 6.75 17.74 -21.58
N ASP A 363 5.88 18.22 -22.46
CA ASP A 363 5.86 17.76 -23.86
C ASP A 363 7.23 17.98 -24.51
N GLY A 364 7.70 17.01 -25.27
CA GLY A 364 8.98 17.04 -25.94
C GLY A 364 9.69 15.69 -25.98
N PRO A 365 10.95 15.65 -26.43
CA PRO A 365 11.67 14.39 -26.70
C PRO A 365 11.74 13.41 -25.53
N GLU A 366 11.85 13.92 -24.29
CA GLU A 366 11.89 13.05 -23.10
C GLU A 366 10.54 12.40 -22.82
N ALA A 367 9.44 13.15 -22.99
CA ALA A 367 8.09 12.61 -22.88
C ALA A 367 7.81 11.60 -24.01
N ASP A 368 8.28 11.85 -25.23
CA ASP A 368 8.15 10.91 -26.35
C ASP A 368 8.92 9.61 -26.07
N ALA A 369 10.13 9.71 -25.57
CA ALA A 369 10.93 8.56 -25.17
C ALA A 369 10.27 7.76 -24.02
N ARG A 370 9.68 8.45 -23.03
CA ARG A 370 8.86 7.83 -21.99
C ARG A 370 7.65 7.11 -22.60
N ASN A 371 6.92 7.77 -23.51
CA ASN A 371 5.72 7.22 -24.15
C ASN A 371 6.05 5.94 -24.95
N ALA A 372 7.16 5.93 -25.67
CA ALA A 372 7.62 4.73 -26.38
C ALA A 372 7.88 3.54 -25.43
N ARG A 373 8.45 3.79 -24.25
CA ARG A 373 8.68 2.75 -23.23
C ARG A 373 7.39 2.24 -22.58
N LEU A 374 6.31 3.00 -22.60
CA LEU A 374 5.03 2.49 -22.07
C LEU A 374 4.56 1.22 -22.79
N ALA A 375 4.96 0.99 -24.03
CA ALA A 375 4.59 -0.22 -24.79
C ALA A 375 5.10 -1.51 -24.13
N THR A 376 6.28 -1.47 -23.50
CA THR A 376 6.90 -2.62 -22.83
C THR A 376 6.56 -2.73 -21.35
N LEU A 377 5.77 -1.81 -20.82
CA LEU A 377 5.47 -1.72 -19.39
C LEU A 377 4.99 -3.04 -18.75
N PRO A 378 4.13 -3.87 -19.37
CA PRO A 378 3.72 -5.15 -18.80
C PRO A 378 4.90 -6.14 -18.61
N ASP A 379 5.93 -6.08 -19.46
CA ASP A 379 7.14 -6.89 -19.34
C ASP A 379 8.05 -6.32 -18.26
N ASP A 380 8.23 -5.00 -18.25
CA ASP A 380 9.05 -4.30 -17.26
C ASP A 380 8.51 -4.46 -15.83
N LEU A 381 7.20 -4.65 -15.65
CA LEU A 381 6.55 -4.86 -14.36
C LEU A 381 6.28 -6.34 -14.03
N ALA A 382 6.67 -7.27 -14.90
CA ALA A 382 6.40 -8.71 -14.71
C ALA A 382 7.00 -9.25 -13.40
N TRP A 383 8.19 -8.79 -13.01
CA TRP A 383 8.84 -9.15 -11.74
C TRP A 383 8.07 -8.67 -10.51
N ILE A 384 7.23 -7.63 -10.64
CA ILE A 384 6.36 -7.13 -9.57
C ILE A 384 5.11 -8.01 -9.47
N HIS A 385 4.34 -8.08 -10.56
CA HIS A 385 3.04 -8.73 -10.58
C HIS A 385 3.11 -10.25 -10.59
N GLY A 386 4.17 -10.81 -11.18
CA GLY A 386 4.42 -12.25 -11.22
C GLY A 386 4.98 -12.83 -9.92
N HIS A 387 5.42 -11.98 -8.97
CA HIS A 387 6.02 -12.47 -7.73
C HIS A 387 5.01 -13.26 -6.87
N ASP A 388 5.42 -14.42 -6.44
CA ASP A 388 4.70 -15.27 -5.48
C ASP A 388 5.49 -15.32 -4.15
N ALA A 389 5.06 -14.51 -3.19
CA ALA A 389 5.68 -14.45 -1.87
C ALA A 389 5.54 -15.76 -1.07
N LEU A 390 4.55 -16.59 -1.38
CA LEU A 390 4.34 -17.89 -0.75
C LEU A 390 5.26 -18.95 -1.39
N GLY A 391 5.34 -18.98 -2.72
CA GLY A 391 6.20 -19.89 -3.47
C GLY A 391 7.68 -19.66 -3.21
N ALA A 392 8.10 -18.40 -3.06
CA ALA A 392 9.48 -18.04 -2.76
C ALA A 392 10.02 -18.65 -1.46
N LEU A 393 9.15 -18.94 -0.49
CA LEU A 393 9.52 -19.59 0.78
C LEU A 393 9.77 -21.11 0.66
N HIS A 394 9.36 -21.74 -0.44
CA HIS A 394 9.62 -23.15 -0.69
C HIS A 394 10.97 -23.39 -1.38
N THR A 395 11.48 -22.37 -2.07
CA THR A 395 12.76 -22.45 -2.80
C THR A 395 13.97 -22.07 -1.95
N THR A 396 13.79 -21.35 -0.86
CA THR A 396 14.83 -21.11 0.15
C THR A 396 14.82 -22.25 1.15
N ALA A 397 15.63 -23.30 0.90
CA ALA A 397 15.89 -24.29 1.95
C ALA A 397 16.45 -23.58 3.20
N PRO A 398 16.06 -24.01 4.42
CA PRO A 398 16.73 -23.51 5.62
C PRO A 398 18.22 -23.85 5.50
N GLU A 399 19.11 -22.83 5.60
CA GLU A 399 20.51 -23.11 5.80
C GLU A 399 20.63 -24.01 7.04
N PRO A 400 21.39 -25.12 6.97
CA PRO A 400 21.64 -25.92 8.14
C PRO A 400 22.35 -25.05 9.19
N VAL A 401 21.86 -25.12 10.41
CA VAL A 401 22.38 -24.46 11.64
C VAL A 401 23.75 -25.01 11.98
#